data_4be7197a1aee1715e41ed47ff2e00f65
#
_entry.id   4be7197a1aee1715e41ed47ff2e00f65
#
_cell.length_a   1.000
_cell.length_b   1.000
_cell.length_c   1.000
_cell.angle_alpha   90.00
_cell.angle_beta   90.00
_cell.angle_gamma   90.00
#
_symmetry.space_group_name_H-M   'P 1'
#
loop_
_entity.id
_entity.type
_entity.pdbx_description
1 polymer ?
#
loop_
_entity_poly.entity_id
_entity_poly.type
_entity_poly.pdbx_seq_one_letter_code
_entity_poly.pdbx_strand_id
1 'polypeptide(L)'
;MSAEAKACTVCAKHLPYAPKPVFLVGSAARLLIVGQAPGRRVHETGIPWNDPSGDALREWLAMDRAAFYDSSRIAIVPAGLCYPGTVSGADLPPRPECAPAWQPRFRAALPGLRLTLLVGRYAQAYYLGKRRKESLAETVRAYRDYLPDFFPLPHPSWRNRLWLKNNPWFERRVIPALRESVDACIRL
;
A
#
# COMPACT_ATOMS: atom_id res chain seq x y z
N MET A 1 -0.73 -20.47 -0.40
CA MET A 1 -0.19 -19.12 -0.66
C MET A 1 -0.03 -18.31 0.63
N SER A 2 -1.08 -17.97 1.40
CA SER A 2 -0.93 -17.15 2.63
C SER A 2 -0.04 -17.81 3.70
N ALA A 3 -0.14 -19.11 3.93
CA ALA A 3 0.72 -19.84 4.86
C ALA A 3 2.20 -19.78 4.44
N GLU A 4 2.51 -19.97 3.17
CA GLU A 4 3.87 -19.86 2.62
C GLU A 4 4.41 -18.44 2.77
N ALA A 5 3.59 -17.41 2.50
CA ALA A 5 3.99 -16.02 2.67
C ALA A 5 4.28 -15.69 4.15
N LYS A 6 3.50 -16.24 5.08
CA LYS A 6 3.75 -16.11 6.53
C LYS A 6 5.04 -16.79 6.98
N ALA A 7 5.42 -17.90 6.33
CA ALA A 7 6.64 -18.66 6.61
C ALA A 7 7.87 -18.17 5.78
N CYS A 8 7.76 -17.07 5.04
CA CYS A 8 8.81 -16.59 4.16
C CYS A 8 10.07 -16.16 4.93
N THR A 9 11.24 -16.68 4.51
CA THR A 9 12.56 -16.37 5.07
C THR A 9 13.56 -15.84 4.05
N VAL A 10 13.13 -15.55 2.81
CA VAL A 10 14.00 -15.19 1.66
C VAL A 10 15.01 -14.09 1.99
N CYS A 11 14.59 -13.09 2.73
CA CYS A 11 15.46 -11.96 3.10
C CYS A 11 15.84 -11.93 4.61
N ALA A 12 15.70 -13.05 5.33
CA ALA A 12 15.89 -13.12 6.78
C ALA A 12 17.23 -12.51 7.25
N LYS A 13 18.32 -12.82 6.56
CA LYS A 13 19.69 -12.34 6.88
C LYS A 13 19.86 -10.82 6.74
N HIS A 14 18.91 -10.13 6.13
CA HIS A 14 18.96 -8.69 5.89
C HIS A 14 17.96 -7.91 6.76
N LEU A 15 17.21 -8.60 7.63
CA LEU A 15 16.24 -7.98 8.51
C LEU A 15 16.82 -7.80 9.92
N PRO A 16 16.42 -6.73 10.65
CA PRO A 16 16.91 -6.50 12.02
C PRO A 16 16.29 -7.46 13.04
N TYR A 17 15.20 -8.13 12.68
CA TYR A 17 14.46 -9.09 13.50
C TYR A 17 14.12 -10.33 12.70
N ALA A 18 13.69 -11.40 13.37
CA ALA A 18 13.15 -12.57 12.71
C ALA A 18 12.03 -12.17 11.71
N PRO A 19 11.95 -12.82 10.54
CA PRO A 19 10.90 -12.53 9.56
C PRO A 19 9.52 -12.61 10.17
N LYS A 20 8.75 -11.54 10.01
CA LYS A 20 7.35 -11.44 10.44
C LYS A 20 6.54 -10.78 9.33
N PRO A 21 6.12 -11.52 8.30
CA PRO A 21 5.33 -11.00 7.22
C PRO A 21 3.96 -10.48 7.69
N VAL A 22 3.66 -9.22 7.38
CA VAL A 22 2.42 -8.54 7.75
C VAL A 22 1.63 -8.18 6.50
N PHE A 23 0.47 -8.79 6.34
CA PHE A 23 -0.48 -8.55 5.26
C PHE A 23 -1.88 -9.03 5.64
N LEU A 24 -2.89 -8.59 4.89
CA LEU A 24 -4.29 -9.00 5.02
C LEU A 24 -4.80 -9.37 3.62
N VAL A 25 -5.33 -10.59 3.44
CA VAL A 25 -5.86 -11.05 2.15
C VAL A 25 -7.04 -11.99 2.36
N GLY A 26 -8.15 -11.67 1.73
CA GLY A 26 -9.27 -12.57 1.49
C GLY A 26 -9.51 -12.71 -0.02
N SER A 27 -9.82 -13.89 -0.51
CA SER A 27 -9.95 -14.20 -1.94
C SER A 27 -11.06 -13.42 -2.66
N ALA A 28 -12.06 -12.94 -1.90
CA ALA A 28 -13.16 -12.12 -2.43
C ALA A 28 -12.81 -10.63 -2.55
N ALA A 29 -11.64 -10.20 -2.07
CA ALA A 29 -11.27 -8.77 -2.09
C ALA A 29 -11.20 -8.22 -3.52
N ARG A 30 -11.75 -7.04 -3.68
CA ARG A 30 -11.81 -6.30 -4.95
C ARG A 30 -10.86 -5.10 -4.99
N LEU A 31 -10.47 -4.61 -3.82
CA LEU A 31 -9.50 -3.53 -3.65
C LEU A 31 -8.22 -4.08 -3.07
N LEU A 32 -7.08 -3.75 -3.68
CA LEU A 32 -5.76 -4.07 -3.14
C LEU A 32 -5.04 -2.77 -2.72
N ILE A 33 -4.55 -2.70 -1.49
CA ILE A 33 -3.73 -1.60 -1.00
C ILE A 33 -2.28 -2.05 -0.94
N VAL A 34 -1.42 -1.43 -1.73
CA VAL A 34 0.02 -1.69 -1.76
C VAL A 34 0.78 -0.50 -1.19
N GLY A 35 1.36 -0.68 -0.01
CA GLY A 35 2.25 0.29 0.63
C GLY A 35 3.73 -0.04 0.44
N GLN A 36 4.59 0.56 1.27
CA GLN A 36 6.04 0.34 1.25
C GLN A 36 6.42 -0.99 1.92
N ALA A 37 6.44 -1.01 3.24
CA ALA A 37 6.74 -2.14 4.13
C ALA A 37 6.17 -1.82 5.52
N PRO A 38 6.02 -2.81 6.40
CA PRO A 38 5.65 -2.57 7.79
C PRO A 38 6.65 -1.63 8.46
N GLY A 39 6.16 -0.60 9.13
CA GLY A 39 6.94 0.17 10.10
C GLY A 39 7.07 -0.61 11.42
N ARG A 40 7.87 -0.08 12.37
CA ARG A 40 8.12 -0.74 13.67
C ARG A 40 6.83 -1.11 14.40
N ARG A 41 5.90 -0.18 14.56
CA ARG A 41 4.62 -0.41 15.24
C ARG A 41 3.76 -1.49 14.55
N VAL A 42 3.74 -1.50 13.22
CA VAL A 42 3.04 -2.53 12.42
C VAL A 42 3.70 -3.89 12.60
N HIS A 43 5.04 -3.95 12.64
CA HIS A 43 5.78 -5.17 12.95
C HIS A 43 5.44 -5.70 14.34
N GLU A 44 5.40 -4.85 15.37
CA GLU A 44 5.07 -5.22 16.74
C GLU A 44 3.66 -5.80 16.84
N THR A 45 2.66 -5.11 16.29
CA THR A 45 1.24 -5.49 16.39
C THR A 45 0.83 -6.59 15.42
N GLY A 46 1.53 -6.76 14.30
CA GLY A 46 1.15 -7.68 13.23
C GLY A 46 -0.09 -7.27 12.42
N ILE A 47 -0.57 -6.04 12.60
CA ILE A 47 -1.75 -5.50 11.91
C ILE A 47 -1.28 -4.46 10.88
N PRO A 48 -1.51 -4.66 9.56
CA PRO A 48 -1.08 -3.71 8.54
C PRO A 48 -1.73 -2.33 8.73
N TRP A 49 -0.97 -1.24 8.50
CA TRP A 49 -1.45 0.13 8.67
C TRP A 49 -2.00 0.46 10.08
N ASN A 50 -1.55 -0.24 11.13
CA ASN A 50 -1.94 0.07 12.52
C ASN A 50 -1.01 1.13 13.13
N ASP A 51 -0.91 2.27 12.47
CA ASP A 51 -0.06 3.41 12.82
C ASP A 51 -0.70 4.74 12.37
N PRO A 52 -0.12 5.91 12.69
CA PRO A 52 -0.65 7.20 12.28
C PRO A 52 -0.77 7.38 10.76
N SER A 53 0.06 6.71 9.96
CA SER A 53 -0.07 6.73 8.50
C SER A 53 -1.32 5.98 8.05
N GLY A 54 -1.65 4.89 8.73
CA GLY A 54 -2.89 4.14 8.50
C GLY A 54 -4.14 4.94 8.91
N ASP A 55 -4.06 5.74 9.98
CA ASP A 55 -5.16 6.64 10.36
C ASP A 55 -5.42 7.65 9.24
N ALA A 56 -4.37 8.32 8.75
CA ALA A 56 -4.47 9.26 7.64
C ALA A 56 -4.96 8.60 6.33
N LEU A 57 -4.54 7.36 6.04
CA LEU A 57 -5.02 6.64 4.86
C LEU A 57 -6.52 6.34 4.96
N ARG A 58 -7.01 5.91 6.12
CA ARG A 58 -8.46 5.69 6.35
C ARG A 58 -9.26 6.98 6.20
N GLU A 59 -8.73 8.11 6.68
CA GLU A 59 -9.34 9.42 6.49
C GLU A 59 -9.45 9.80 5.01
N TRP A 60 -8.37 9.60 4.23
CA TRP A 60 -8.41 9.82 2.78
C TRP A 60 -9.47 8.97 2.08
N LEU A 61 -9.62 7.72 2.51
CA LEU A 61 -10.60 6.77 1.96
C LEU A 61 -12.02 6.98 2.50
N ALA A 62 -12.22 7.85 3.49
CA ALA A 62 -13.47 8.00 4.24
C ALA A 62 -13.98 6.66 4.81
N MET A 63 -13.07 5.83 5.33
CA MET A 63 -13.37 4.51 5.88
C MET A 63 -13.11 4.45 7.37
N ASP A 64 -14.02 3.82 8.09
CA ASP A 64 -13.76 3.42 9.46
C ASP A 64 -12.81 2.21 9.52
N ARG A 65 -12.43 1.84 10.73
CA ARG A 65 -11.50 0.74 10.96
C ARG A 65 -12.08 -0.62 10.56
N ALA A 66 -13.36 -0.85 10.77
CA ALA A 66 -14.03 -2.11 10.44
C ALA A 66 -14.08 -2.32 8.92
N ALA A 67 -14.50 -1.31 8.17
CA ALA A 67 -14.53 -1.35 6.71
C ALA A 67 -13.13 -1.52 6.09
N PHE A 68 -12.11 -0.83 6.65
CA PHE A 68 -10.73 -0.90 6.15
C PHE A 68 -10.10 -2.29 6.31
N TYR A 69 -10.45 -3.04 7.34
CA TYR A 69 -9.94 -4.38 7.61
C TYR A 69 -10.89 -5.50 7.20
N ASP A 70 -11.97 -5.20 6.50
CA ASP A 70 -12.84 -6.22 5.91
C ASP A 70 -12.13 -6.95 4.76
N SER A 71 -11.54 -8.10 5.05
CA SER A 71 -10.76 -8.89 4.09
C SER A 71 -11.60 -9.49 2.96
N SER A 72 -12.93 -9.47 3.08
CA SER A 72 -13.81 -9.88 1.97
C SER A 72 -13.88 -8.82 0.86
N ARG A 73 -13.48 -7.58 1.15
CA ARG A 73 -13.55 -6.43 0.24
C ARG A 73 -12.20 -5.84 -0.06
N ILE A 74 -11.28 -5.82 0.92
CA ILE A 74 -9.98 -5.14 0.87
C ILE A 74 -8.85 -6.14 1.18
N ALA A 75 -7.87 -6.20 0.30
CA ALA A 75 -6.59 -6.83 0.56
C ALA A 75 -5.52 -5.76 0.82
N ILE A 76 -4.62 -6.03 1.76
CA ILE A 76 -3.51 -5.14 2.11
C ILE A 76 -2.21 -5.92 2.01
N VAL A 77 -1.42 -5.66 0.98
CA VAL A 77 -0.15 -6.36 0.72
C VAL A 77 0.94 -5.35 0.40
N PRO A 78 1.79 -4.98 1.36
CA PRO A 78 2.88 -4.03 1.11
C PRO A 78 3.92 -4.59 0.12
N ALA A 79 4.72 -3.73 -0.51
CA ALA A 79 5.81 -4.12 -1.40
C ALA A 79 6.87 -4.97 -0.69
N GLY A 80 7.15 -4.69 0.59
CA GLY A 80 7.92 -5.55 1.49
C GLY A 80 7.02 -6.08 2.59
N LEU A 81 6.97 -7.39 2.81
CA LEU A 81 6.07 -8.00 3.80
C LEU A 81 6.57 -7.87 5.24
N CYS A 82 7.87 -7.65 5.44
CA CYS A 82 8.50 -7.56 6.76
C CYS A 82 9.06 -6.15 7.01
N TYR A 83 9.19 -5.79 8.29
CA TYR A 83 9.85 -4.55 8.71
C TYR A 83 11.34 -4.58 8.34
N PRO A 84 11.82 -3.66 7.50
CA PRO A 84 13.20 -3.67 7.01
C PRO A 84 14.20 -3.02 7.97
N GLY A 85 13.72 -2.38 9.06
CA GLY A 85 14.51 -1.59 9.98
C GLY A 85 14.38 -0.09 9.77
N THR A 86 15.05 0.67 10.64
CA THR A 86 15.07 2.14 10.64
C THR A 86 16.50 2.63 10.77
N VAL A 87 16.86 3.65 10.01
CA VAL A 87 18.14 4.36 10.13
C VAL A 87 17.86 5.86 10.22
N SER A 88 18.47 6.52 11.18
CA SER A 88 18.27 7.97 11.43
C SER A 88 16.79 8.36 11.54
N GLY A 89 16.00 7.52 12.20
CA GLY A 89 14.57 7.73 12.38
C GLY A 89 13.69 7.52 11.13
N ALA A 90 14.25 7.07 10.01
CA ALA A 90 13.51 6.76 8.79
C ALA A 90 13.48 5.25 8.53
N ASP A 91 12.31 4.71 8.18
CA ASP A 91 12.21 3.32 7.77
C ASP A 91 13.00 3.07 6.49
N LEU A 92 13.74 1.98 6.50
CA LEU A 92 14.49 1.53 5.32
C LEU A 92 13.56 1.15 4.17
N PRO A 93 14.08 1.12 2.93
CA PRO A 93 13.34 0.62 1.77
C PRO A 93 12.85 -0.82 1.99
N PRO A 94 11.74 -1.22 1.35
CA PRO A 94 11.38 -2.64 1.29
C PRO A 94 12.50 -3.44 0.65
N ARG A 95 12.68 -4.68 1.11
CA ARG A 95 13.66 -5.58 0.48
C ARG A 95 13.31 -5.80 -0.99
N PRO A 96 14.26 -5.63 -1.92
CA PRO A 96 13.99 -5.70 -3.35
C PRO A 96 13.49 -7.07 -3.81
N GLU A 97 13.86 -8.13 -3.11
CA GLU A 97 13.45 -9.50 -3.41
C GLU A 97 11.96 -9.75 -3.15
N CYS A 98 11.35 -8.96 -2.22
CA CYS A 98 10.04 -9.27 -1.67
C CYS A 98 8.90 -9.05 -2.68
N ALA A 99 8.84 -7.89 -3.33
CA ALA A 99 7.77 -7.58 -4.27
C ALA A 99 7.74 -8.54 -5.48
N PRO A 100 8.86 -8.84 -6.16
CA PRO A 100 8.86 -9.83 -7.25
C PRO A 100 8.43 -11.23 -6.82
N ALA A 101 8.80 -11.65 -5.61
CA ALA A 101 8.46 -12.97 -5.10
C ALA A 101 6.97 -13.11 -4.75
N TRP A 102 6.34 -12.05 -4.22
CA TRP A 102 5.03 -12.17 -3.59
C TRP A 102 3.90 -11.42 -4.29
N GLN A 103 4.12 -10.25 -4.88
CA GLN A 103 3.05 -9.47 -5.49
C GLN A 103 2.30 -10.23 -6.60
N PRO A 104 2.97 -10.94 -7.54
CA PRO A 104 2.27 -11.72 -8.57
C PRO A 104 1.39 -12.82 -7.96
N ARG A 105 1.88 -13.50 -6.92
CA ARG A 105 1.17 -14.60 -6.25
C ARG A 105 -0.06 -14.11 -5.49
N PHE A 106 0.04 -12.97 -4.82
CA PHE A 106 -1.11 -12.34 -4.16
C PHE A 106 -2.15 -11.88 -5.17
N ARG A 107 -1.74 -11.25 -6.27
CA ARG A 107 -2.68 -10.84 -7.33
C ARG A 107 -3.40 -12.03 -7.96
N ALA A 108 -2.71 -13.13 -8.22
CA ALA A 108 -3.32 -14.35 -8.75
C ALA A 108 -4.33 -14.98 -7.77
N ALA A 109 -4.18 -14.73 -6.46
CA ALA A 109 -5.12 -15.18 -5.43
C ALA A 109 -6.34 -14.25 -5.25
N LEU A 110 -6.45 -13.16 -6.03
CA LEU A 110 -7.51 -12.17 -5.99
C LEU A 110 -8.22 -12.10 -7.35
N PRO A 111 -9.00 -13.12 -7.74
CA PRO A 111 -9.63 -13.17 -9.07
C PRO A 111 -10.65 -12.05 -9.31
N GLY A 112 -11.24 -11.50 -8.24
CA GLY A 112 -12.17 -10.38 -8.30
C GLY A 112 -11.54 -8.99 -8.18
N LEU A 113 -10.20 -8.89 -8.19
CA LEU A 113 -9.51 -7.60 -8.03
C LEU A 113 -9.86 -6.62 -9.15
N ARG A 114 -10.32 -5.43 -8.76
CA ARG A 114 -10.74 -4.35 -9.68
C ARG A 114 -9.84 -3.13 -9.65
N LEU A 115 -9.34 -2.78 -8.45
CA LEU A 115 -8.51 -1.57 -8.27
C LEU A 115 -7.35 -1.86 -7.33
N THR A 116 -6.17 -1.32 -7.64
CA THR A 116 -4.99 -1.36 -6.77
C THR A 116 -4.56 0.06 -6.41
N LEU A 117 -4.58 0.40 -5.13
CA LEU A 117 -4.03 1.66 -4.62
C LEU A 117 -2.52 1.51 -4.45
N LEU A 118 -1.75 2.36 -5.12
CA LEU A 118 -0.28 2.38 -5.08
C LEU A 118 0.21 3.49 -4.15
N VAL A 119 0.37 3.17 -2.87
CA VAL A 119 0.67 4.14 -1.81
C VAL A 119 2.17 4.34 -1.66
N GLY A 120 2.66 5.47 -2.15
CA GLY A 120 4.06 5.86 -2.09
C GLY A 120 4.92 5.32 -3.25
N ARG A 121 6.17 5.81 -3.28
CA ARG A 121 7.08 5.61 -4.42
C ARG A 121 7.43 4.15 -4.75
N TYR A 122 7.51 3.29 -3.73
CA TYR A 122 7.92 1.89 -3.93
C TYR A 122 6.83 1.06 -4.60
N ALA A 123 5.58 1.22 -4.18
CA ALA A 123 4.43 0.58 -4.83
C ALA A 123 4.29 1.07 -6.29
N GLN A 124 4.41 2.39 -6.50
CA GLN A 124 4.36 2.99 -7.85
C GLN A 124 5.53 2.51 -8.71
N ALA A 125 6.75 2.41 -8.15
CA ALA A 125 7.91 1.92 -8.89
C ALA A 125 7.72 0.48 -9.39
N TYR A 126 7.21 -0.38 -8.52
CA TYR A 126 7.00 -1.78 -8.85
C TYR A 126 5.91 -1.98 -9.90
N TYR A 127 4.75 -1.36 -9.71
CA TYR A 127 3.58 -1.61 -10.56
C TYR A 127 3.54 -0.78 -11.86
N LEU A 128 4.01 0.45 -11.81
CA LEU A 128 3.96 1.35 -12.97
C LEU A 128 5.27 1.33 -13.78
N GLY A 129 6.41 1.02 -13.16
CA GLY A 129 7.70 0.96 -13.86
C GLY A 129 7.98 2.25 -14.64
N LYS A 130 8.19 2.13 -15.95
CA LYS A 130 8.41 3.25 -16.88
C LYS A 130 7.17 4.10 -17.16
N ARG A 131 5.96 3.64 -16.78
CA ARG A 131 4.73 4.43 -16.93
C ARG A 131 4.61 5.57 -15.92
N ARG A 132 5.44 5.59 -14.87
CA ARG A 132 5.49 6.73 -13.94
C ARG A 132 5.88 8.00 -14.67
N LYS A 133 5.34 9.13 -14.20
CA LYS A 133 5.82 10.44 -14.62
C LYS A 133 7.16 10.74 -13.91
N GLU A 134 7.80 11.85 -14.25
CA GLU A 134 9.13 12.24 -13.72
C GLU A 134 9.17 12.36 -12.20
N SER A 135 8.08 12.87 -11.61
CA SER A 135 7.95 13.00 -10.16
C SER A 135 6.77 12.22 -9.60
N LEU A 136 6.82 11.96 -8.27
CA LEU A 136 5.69 11.39 -7.54
C LEU A 136 4.45 12.29 -7.65
N ALA A 137 4.63 13.62 -7.55
CA ALA A 137 3.53 14.57 -7.65
C ALA A 137 2.83 14.51 -9.00
N GLU A 138 3.59 14.44 -10.09
CA GLU A 138 3.04 14.30 -11.45
C GLU A 138 2.36 12.95 -11.65
N THR A 139 2.95 11.86 -11.15
CA THR A 139 2.33 10.53 -11.20
C THR A 139 0.98 10.54 -10.47
N VAL A 140 0.90 11.12 -9.28
CA VAL A 140 -0.35 11.24 -8.52
C VAL A 140 -1.36 12.16 -9.23
N ARG A 141 -0.90 13.27 -9.79
CA ARG A 141 -1.77 14.21 -10.54
C ARG A 141 -2.38 13.57 -11.79
N ALA A 142 -1.63 12.67 -12.43
CA ALA A 142 -2.04 11.94 -13.62
C ALA A 142 -2.77 10.61 -13.28
N TYR A 143 -3.39 10.47 -12.11
CA TYR A 143 -4.02 9.22 -11.65
C TYR A 143 -4.99 8.62 -12.68
N ARG A 144 -5.66 9.44 -13.48
CA ARG A 144 -6.60 8.99 -14.52
C ARG A 144 -5.95 8.15 -15.62
N ASP A 145 -4.64 8.38 -15.89
CA ASP A 145 -3.89 7.62 -16.91
C ASP A 145 -3.67 6.15 -16.50
N TYR A 146 -3.93 5.81 -15.23
CA TYR A 146 -3.71 4.49 -14.66
C TYR A 146 -4.99 3.74 -14.29
N LEU A 147 -6.14 4.42 -14.34
CA LEU A 147 -7.43 3.79 -14.11
C LEU A 147 -7.79 2.88 -15.30
N PRO A 148 -8.63 1.84 -15.09
CA PRO A 148 -9.23 1.46 -13.80
C PRO A 148 -8.34 0.61 -12.90
N ASP A 149 -7.17 0.16 -13.35
CA ASP A 149 -6.35 -0.85 -12.68
C ASP A 149 -5.61 -0.31 -11.45
N PHE A 150 -5.10 0.93 -11.54
CA PHE A 150 -4.23 1.52 -10.52
C PHE A 150 -4.65 2.94 -10.14
N PHE A 151 -4.49 3.25 -8.85
CA PHE A 151 -4.63 4.59 -8.34
C PHE A 151 -3.40 4.99 -7.53
N PRO A 152 -2.48 5.81 -8.07
CA PRO A 152 -1.27 6.23 -7.38
C PRO A 152 -1.57 7.30 -6.31
N LEU A 153 -1.00 7.11 -5.11
CA LEU A 153 -1.14 8.02 -3.96
C LEU A 153 0.23 8.37 -3.39
N PRO A 154 0.42 9.55 -2.77
CA PRO A 154 1.57 9.80 -1.92
C PRO A 154 1.47 8.90 -0.68
N HIS A 155 2.58 8.73 0.05
CA HIS A 155 2.52 8.04 1.33
C HIS A 155 1.89 8.98 2.39
N PRO A 156 0.92 8.52 3.20
CA PRO A 156 0.20 9.36 4.17
C PRO A 156 1.00 9.62 5.47
N SER A 157 2.32 9.58 5.39
CA SER A 157 3.22 9.86 6.51
C SER A 157 3.20 11.34 6.88
N TRP A 158 3.35 11.64 8.17
CA TRP A 158 3.52 12.99 8.69
C TRP A 158 4.68 13.76 8.01
N ARG A 159 5.70 13.06 7.49
CA ARG A 159 6.80 13.65 6.73
C ARG A 159 6.35 14.29 5.42
N ASN A 160 5.20 13.92 4.91
CA ASN A 160 4.63 14.49 3.69
C ASN A 160 3.68 15.68 3.96
N ARG A 161 3.61 16.20 5.20
CA ARG A 161 2.78 17.38 5.52
C ARG A 161 3.14 18.59 4.66
N LEU A 162 4.46 18.86 4.48
CA LEU A 162 4.91 19.95 3.62
C LEU A 162 4.52 19.70 2.16
N TRP A 163 4.62 18.47 1.70
CA TRP A 163 4.19 18.09 0.36
C TRP A 163 2.69 18.34 0.19
N LEU A 164 1.86 17.91 1.13
CA LEU A 164 0.40 18.14 1.10
C LEU A 164 0.08 19.64 1.08
N LYS A 165 0.73 20.44 1.93
CA LYS A 165 0.57 21.89 1.96
C LYS A 165 0.91 22.55 0.61
N ASN A 166 1.95 22.08 -0.05
CA ASN A 166 2.41 22.60 -1.35
C ASN A 166 1.60 22.05 -2.53
N ASN A 167 0.74 21.06 -2.31
CA ASN A 167 -0.07 20.40 -3.34
C ASN A 167 -1.55 20.36 -2.97
N PRO A 168 -2.22 21.52 -2.76
CA PRO A 168 -3.62 21.58 -2.31
C PRO A 168 -4.61 20.95 -3.31
N TRP A 169 -4.19 20.76 -4.56
CA TRP A 169 -4.94 20.02 -5.58
C TRP A 169 -5.16 18.55 -5.20
N PHE A 170 -4.30 17.96 -4.36
CA PHE A 170 -4.44 16.59 -3.91
C PHE A 170 -5.74 16.41 -3.11
N GLU A 171 -5.97 17.25 -2.10
CA GLU A 171 -7.20 17.20 -1.30
C GLU A 171 -8.44 17.59 -2.11
N ARG A 172 -8.32 18.61 -2.98
CA ARG A 172 -9.46 19.15 -3.71
C ARG A 172 -9.91 18.29 -4.90
N ARG A 173 -9.01 17.53 -5.53
CA ARG A 173 -9.29 16.80 -6.77
C ARG A 173 -9.04 15.31 -6.66
N VAL A 174 -7.92 14.90 -6.01
CA VAL A 174 -7.52 13.48 -5.99
C VAL A 174 -8.31 12.72 -4.93
N ILE A 175 -8.48 13.28 -3.73
CA ILE A 175 -9.21 12.61 -2.66
C ILE A 175 -10.69 12.35 -3.03
N PRO A 176 -11.47 13.28 -3.60
CA PRO A 176 -12.82 12.98 -4.06
C PRO A 176 -12.86 11.85 -5.10
N ALA A 177 -11.98 11.90 -6.11
CA ALA A 177 -11.90 10.88 -7.14
C ALA A 177 -11.44 9.51 -6.60
N LEU A 178 -10.55 9.50 -5.59
CA LEU A 178 -10.14 8.28 -4.89
C LEU A 178 -11.34 7.62 -4.21
N ARG A 179 -12.12 8.39 -3.45
CA ARG A 179 -13.31 7.90 -2.75
C ARG A 179 -14.34 7.33 -3.72
N GLU A 180 -14.62 8.04 -4.81
CA GLU A 180 -15.52 7.59 -5.87
C GLU A 180 -15.03 6.26 -6.50
N SER A 181 -13.75 6.18 -6.86
CA SER A 181 -13.15 4.97 -7.47
C SER A 181 -13.19 3.77 -6.52
N VAL A 182 -12.92 4.00 -5.24
CA VAL A 182 -12.94 2.95 -4.22
C VAL A 182 -14.38 2.50 -3.94
N ASP A 183 -15.31 3.42 -3.78
CA ASP A 183 -16.73 3.11 -3.59
C ASP A 183 -17.29 2.28 -4.75
N ALA A 184 -17.02 2.67 -6.00
CA ALA A 184 -17.41 1.91 -7.18
C ALA A 184 -16.77 0.51 -7.21
N CYS A 185 -15.56 0.38 -6.68
CA CYS A 185 -14.85 -0.90 -6.63
C CYS A 185 -15.46 -1.88 -5.61
N ILE A 186 -15.84 -1.41 -4.41
CA ILE A 186 -16.20 -2.27 -3.27
C ILE A 186 -17.71 -2.44 -3.05
N ARG A 187 -18.58 -1.61 -3.65
CA ARG A 187 -20.06 -1.70 -3.47
C ARG A 187 -20.73 -2.82 -4.25
N LEU A 188 -20.05 -3.44 -5.19
CA LEU A 188 -20.55 -4.54 -6.02
C LEU A 188 -20.09 -5.88 -5.46
#